data_da4ba688698344161abdbedfd182cc92
#
_entry.id   da4ba688698344161abdbedfd182cc92
#
_cell.length_a   1.000
_cell.length_b   1.000
_cell.length_c   1.000
_cell.angle_alpha   90.00
_cell.angle_beta   90.00
_cell.angle_gamma   90.00
#
_symmetry.space_group_name_H-M   'P 1'
#
loop_
_entity.id
_entity.type
_entity.pdbx_description
1 polymer ?
#
loop_
_entity_poly.entity_id
_entity_poly.type
_entity_poly.pdbx_seq_one_letter_code
_entity_poly.pdbx_strand_id
1 'polypeptide(L)'
;MKELDLTQGSVPKVLLQFAVPFLIANVLQALYGGADLFVVGQYDDSASVAAVAIGSQVMQTITGIILGITTGTTVLIAIATGAKDDRQVASTIGSSIWLFSIIGIVLTLVMVLFHDRISSLMHTPTEAMEDTKSYILVCSVGILFIVGYNVVCGILRGLGDSKTPLYFVGLACIINIVLDFILVGAFHLGPTGAAIATVTAQGVSFTIALWFLYRRGFHFEFTRRDIRLNRVLSKRVLTLGAPIALQDALINVSFLIITCLLYTSPSPRDKRQSR
;
A
#
# COMPACT_ATOMS: atom_id res chain seq x y z
N MET A 1 10.57 -14.11 -18.50
CA MET A 1 11.15 -14.67 -17.25
C MET A 1 10.39 -15.97 -16.97
N LYS A 2 11.09 -17.06 -16.62
CA LYS A 2 10.42 -18.33 -16.28
C LYS A 2 9.63 -18.12 -14.99
N GLU A 3 8.33 -18.44 -15.03
CA GLU A 3 7.54 -18.57 -13.81
C GLU A 3 8.21 -19.62 -12.91
N LEU A 4 8.32 -19.32 -11.62
CA LEU A 4 8.83 -20.30 -10.68
C LEU A 4 7.74 -21.37 -10.52
N ASP A 5 8.01 -22.57 -11.02
CA ASP A 5 7.15 -23.71 -10.70
C ASP A 5 7.37 -24.06 -9.22
N LEU A 6 6.47 -23.55 -8.37
CA LEU A 6 6.53 -23.72 -6.91
C LEU A 6 6.25 -25.18 -6.48
N THR A 7 5.86 -26.04 -7.44
CA THR A 7 5.55 -27.44 -7.17
C THR A 7 6.75 -28.37 -7.35
N GLN A 8 7.89 -27.86 -7.89
CA GLN A 8 9.09 -28.65 -8.16
C GLN A 8 10.31 -28.11 -7.41
N GLY A 9 11.09 -29.02 -6.80
CA GLY A 9 12.35 -28.71 -6.13
C GLY A 9 12.30 -28.84 -4.61
N SER A 10 13.38 -28.42 -3.93
CA SER A 10 13.41 -28.42 -2.47
C SER A 10 12.59 -27.26 -1.91
N VAL A 11 11.63 -27.55 -1.07
CA VAL A 11 10.70 -26.57 -0.48
C VAL A 11 11.41 -25.35 0.13
N PRO A 12 12.49 -25.47 0.92
CA PRO A 12 13.18 -24.30 1.49
C PRO A 12 13.77 -23.37 0.43
N LYS A 13 14.34 -23.93 -0.65
CA LYS A 13 14.94 -23.15 -1.74
C LYS A 13 13.88 -22.35 -2.49
N VAL A 14 12.77 -22.98 -2.81
CA VAL A 14 11.63 -22.37 -3.52
C VAL A 14 11.02 -21.25 -2.66
N LEU A 15 10.81 -21.51 -1.36
CA LEU A 15 10.32 -20.50 -0.42
C LEU A 15 11.24 -19.28 -0.33
N LEU A 16 12.55 -19.49 -0.21
CA LEU A 16 13.52 -18.37 -0.16
C LEU A 16 13.52 -17.57 -1.47
N GLN A 17 13.48 -18.25 -2.63
CA GLN A 17 13.43 -17.56 -3.92
C GLN A 17 12.19 -16.70 -4.12
N PHE A 18 11.06 -17.09 -3.50
CA PHE A 18 9.83 -16.32 -3.52
C PHE A 18 9.82 -15.22 -2.45
N ALA A 19 10.28 -15.52 -1.25
CA ALA A 19 10.23 -14.62 -0.10
C ALA A 19 11.22 -13.46 -0.20
N VAL A 20 12.44 -13.67 -0.71
CA VAL A 20 13.47 -12.63 -0.78
C VAL A 20 13.04 -11.42 -1.62
N PRO A 21 12.53 -11.57 -2.86
CA PRO A 21 12.02 -10.41 -3.61
C PRO A 21 10.88 -9.68 -2.90
N PHE A 22 9.99 -10.41 -2.22
CA PHE A 22 8.90 -9.83 -1.46
C PHE A 22 9.41 -9.02 -0.25
N LEU A 23 10.39 -9.54 0.49
CA LEU A 23 11.02 -8.83 1.60
C LEU A 23 11.73 -7.56 1.13
N ILE A 24 12.49 -7.63 0.02
CA ILE A 24 13.16 -6.46 -0.55
C ILE A 24 12.11 -5.41 -0.97
N ALA A 25 10.99 -5.83 -1.57
CA ALA A 25 9.92 -4.91 -1.94
C ALA A 25 9.34 -4.18 -0.71
N ASN A 26 9.14 -4.87 0.41
CA ASN A 26 8.66 -4.26 1.65
C ASN A 26 9.68 -3.28 2.24
N VAL A 27 10.99 -3.61 2.20
CA VAL A 27 12.06 -2.71 2.63
C VAL A 27 12.10 -1.45 1.76
N LEU A 28 12.01 -1.59 0.44
CA LEU A 28 11.94 -0.44 -0.48
C LEU A 28 10.71 0.43 -0.20
N GLN A 29 9.57 -0.18 0.10
CA GLN A 29 8.34 0.55 0.44
C GLN A 29 8.48 1.31 1.76
N ALA A 30 9.17 0.75 2.75
CA ALA A 30 9.48 1.46 4.00
C ALA A 30 10.47 2.61 3.78
N LEU A 31 11.47 2.39 2.93
CA LEU A 31 12.47 3.41 2.59
C LEU A 31 11.85 4.61 1.89
N TYR A 32 10.92 4.38 0.96
CA TYR A 32 10.30 5.50 0.27
C TYR A 32 9.44 6.35 1.22
N GLY A 33 8.70 5.75 2.15
CA GLY A 33 7.98 6.52 3.20
C GLY A 33 8.91 7.28 4.14
N GLY A 34 10.13 6.76 4.41
CA GLY A 34 11.18 7.48 5.12
C GLY A 34 11.80 8.61 4.30
N ALA A 35 11.87 8.48 2.98
CA ALA A 35 12.39 9.51 2.09
C ALA A 35 11.48 10.74 2.05
N ASP A 36 10.15 10.56 2.01
CA ASP A 36 9.19 11.66 2.11
C ASP A 36 9.47 12.52 3.36
N LEU A 37 9.60 11.87 4.53
CA LEU A 37 9.90 12.55 5.79
C LEU A 37 11.27 13.24 5.79
N PHE A 38 12.28 12.60 5.19
CA PHE A 38 13.63 13.16 5.10
C PHE A 38 13.65 14.41 4.21
N VAL A 39 13.03 14.35 3.04
CA VAL A 39 13.00 15.48 2.11
C VAL A 39 12.20 16.64 2.70
N VAL A 40 11.01 16.39 3.27
CA VAL A 40 10.23 17.46 3.91
C VAL A 40 11.02 18.05 5.08
N GLY A 41 11.68 17.23 5.91
CA GLY A 41 12.49 17.72 7.04
C GLY A 41 13.74 18.49 6.64
N GLN A 42 14.22 18.35 5.39
CA GLN A 42 15.37 19.09 4.88
C GLN A 42 14.99 20.49 4.36
N TYR A 43 13.79 20.66 3.81
CA TYR A 43 13.37 21.87 3.11
C TYR A 43 12.25 22.64 3.79
N ASP A 44 11.62 22.06 4.83
CA ASP A 44 10.46 22.61 5.50
C ASP A 44 10.61 22.60 7.03
N ASP A 45 9.61 23.08 7.76
CA ASP A 45 9.63 23.18 9.21
C ASP A 45 9.16 21.90 9.93
N SER A 46 9.21 21.91 11.27
CA SER A 46 8.82 20.78 12.09
C SER A 46 7.31 20.48 12.04
N ALA A 47 6.47 21.49 11.74
CA ALA A 47 5.03 21.30 11.59
C ALA A 47 4.70 20.52 10.33
N SER A 48 5.40 20.83 9.23
CA SER A 48 5.31 20.08 7.95
C SER A 48 5.76 18.63 8.10
N VAL A 49 6.85 18.38 8.83
CA VAL A 49 7.31 17.01 9.13
C VAL A 49 6.25 16.25 9.94
N ALA A 50 5.65 16.89 10.95
CA ALA A 50 4.58 16.29 11.73
C ALA A 50 3.35 15.99 10.87
N ALA A 51 3.00 16.87 9.93
CA ALA A 51 1.88 16.67 9.01
C ALA A 51 2.09 15.44 8.11
N VAL A 52 3.28 15.30 7.51
CA VAL A 52 3.62 14.13 6.68
C VAL A 52 3.65 12.86 7.53
N ALA A 53 4.22 12.91 8.75
CA ALA A 53 4.29 11.74 9.62
C ALA A 53 2.88 11.23 10.00
N ILE A 54 1.97 12.13 10.39
CA ILE A 54 0.59 11.78 10.74
C ILE A 54 -0.19 11.31 9.51
N GLY A 55 -0.10 12.06 8.41
CA GLY A 55 -0.79 11.72 7.17
C GLY A 55 -0.35 10.38 6.59
N SER A 56 0.96 10.12 6.55
CA SER A 56 1.49 8.83 6.09
C SER A 56 1.11 7.67 7.01
N GLN A 57 1.01 7.88 8.33
CA GLN A 57 0.53 6.85 9.25
C GLN A 57 -0.92 6.44 8.96
N VAL A 58 -1.78 7.40 8.65
CA VAL A 58 -3.17 7.13 8.21
C VAL A 58 -3.16 6.32 6.91
N MET A 59 -2.38 6.75 5.92
CA MET A 59 -2.30 6.08 4.63
C MET A 59 -1.69 4.67 4.74
N GLN A 60 -0.70 4.46 5.60
CA GLN A 60 -0.13 3.14 5.89
C GLN A 60 -1.17 2.19 6.49
N THR A 61 -2.01 2.67 7.40
CA THR A 61 -3.08 1.86 7.98
C THR A 61 -4.07 1.40 6.90
N ILE A 62 -4.48 2.29 6.02
CA ILE A 62 -5.37 1.97 4.90
C ILE A 62 -4.70 0.98 3.94
N THR A 63 -3.45 1.23 3.58
CA THR A 63 -2.67 0.36 2.70
C THR A 63 -2.50 -1.04 3.31
N GLY A 64 -2.26 -1.14 4.62
CA GLY A 64 -2.19 -2.41 5.34
C GLY A 64 -3.50 -3.20 5.24
N ILE A 65 -4.64 -2.55 5.42
CA ILE A 65 -5.97 -3.18 5.25
C ILE A 65 -6.14 -3.71 3.82
N ILE A 66 -5.80 -2.89 2.82
CA ILE A 66 -5.87 -3.27 1.40
C ILE A 66 -4.95 -4.47 1.12
N LEU A 67 -3.73 -4.46 1.64
CA LEU A 67 -2.73 -5.51 1.47
C LEU A 67 -3.19 -6.82 2.13
N GLY A 68 -3.75 -6.74 3.33
CA GLY A 68 -4.32 -7.88 4.03
C GLY A 68 -5.45 -8.54 3.22
N ILE A 69 -6.41 -7.76 2.72
CA ILE A 69 -7.49 -8.30 1.87
C ILE A 69 -6.92 -8.85 0.55
N THR A 70 -5.94 -8.17 -0.05
CA THR A 70 -5.29 -8.61 -1.29
C THR A 70 -4.56 -9.95 -1.11
N THR A 71 -4.04 -10.23 0.08
CA THR A 71 -3.43 -11.53 0.39
C THR A 71 -4.45 -12.66 0.24
N GLY A 72 -5.72 -12.44 0.57
CA GLY A 72 -6.79 -13.42 0.30
C GLY A 72 -6.92 -13.74 -1.20
N THR A 73 -6.82 -12.75 -2.07
CA THR A 73 -6.78 -12.96 -3.54
C THR A 73 -5.54 -13.75 -3.96
N THR A 74 -4.37 -13.35 -3.45
CA THR A 74 -3.09 -14.04 -3.74
C THR A 74 -3.16 -15.51 -3.40
N VAL A 75 -3.68 -15.85 -2.22
CA VAL A 75 -3.83 -17.25 -1.75
C VAL A 75 -4.78 -18.05 -2.65
N LEU A 76 -5.95 -17.49 -2.98
CA LEU A 76 -6.91 -18.21 -3.84
C LEU A 76 -6.38 -18.43 -5.25
N ILE A 77 -5.69 -17.45 -5.82
CA ILE A 77 -5.04 -17.60 -7.13
C ILE A 77 -3.94 -18.66 -7.04
N ALA A 78 -3.10 -18.63 -6.00
CA ALA A 78 -2.02 -19.60 -5.82
C ALA A 78 -2.55 -21.04 -5.70
N ILE A 79 -3.64 -21.27 -4.96
CA ILE A 79 -4.29 -22.57 -4.85
C ILE A 79 -4.82 -23.04 -6.21
N ALA A 80 -5.52 -22.17 -6.94
CA ALA A 80 -6.07 -22.52 -8.25
C ALA A 80 -4.96 -22.77 -9.29
N THR A 81 -3.88 -21.97 -9.26
CA THR A 81 -2.70 -22.16 -10.12
C THR A 81 -2.01 -23.50 -9.80
N GLY A 82 -1.82 -23.83 -8.52
CA GLY A 82 -1.26 -25.12 -8.12
C GLY A 82 -2.13 -26.31 -8.50
N ALA A 83 -3.46 -26.14 -8.52
CA ALA A 83 -4.42 -27.14 -8.99
C ALA A 83 -4.53 -27.20 -10.53
N LYS A 84 -3.87 -26.30 -11.27
CA LYS A 84 -3.96 -26.16 -12.73
C LYS A 84 -5.40 -25.90 -13.20
N ASP A 85 -6.20 -25.22 -12.39
CA ASP A 85 -7.58 -24.82 -12.71
C ASP A 85 -7.58 -23.39 -13.24
N ASP A 86 -7.26 -23.24 -14.51
CA ASP A 86 -7.17 -21.96 -15.23
C ASP A 86 -8.49 -21.17 -15.18
N ARG A 87 -9.62 -21.89 -15.18
CA ARG A 87 -10.95 -21.27 -15.11
C ARG A 87 -11.20 -20.65 -13.75
N GLN A 88 -10.78 -21.29 -12.68
CA GLN A 88 -10.87 -20.75 -11.33
C GLN A 88 -9.91 -19.59 -11.14
N VAL A 89 -8.69 -19.64 -11.72
CA VAL A 89 -7.74 -18.51 -11.73
C VAL A 89 -8.38 -17.30 -12.39
N ALA A 90 -8.89 -17.42 -13.62
CA ALA A 90 -9.53 -16.33 -14.36
C ALA A 90 -10.72 -15.73 -13.59
N SER A 91 -11.59 -16.59 -13.06
CA SER A 91 -12.76 -16.15 -12.28
C SER A 91 -12.37 -15.45 -10.98
N THR A 92 -11.29 -15.89 -10.31
CA THR A 92 -10.80 -15.25 -9.07
C THR A 92 -10.21 -13.88 -9.38
N ILE A 93 -9.40 -13.76 -10.44
CA ILE A 93 -8.86 -12.47 -10.90
C ILE A 93 -9.99 -11.49 -11.22
N GLY A 94 -10.96 -11.91 -12.03
CA GLY A 94 -12.07 -11.05 -12.42
C GLY A 94 -12.95 -10.61 -11.25
N SER A 95 -13.23 -11.53 -10.33
CA SER A 95 -13.97 -11.21 -9.09
C SER A 95 -13.20 -10.26 -8.17
N SER A 96 -11.88 -10.42 -8.09
CA SER A 96 -11.02 -9.54 -7.31
C SER A 96 -10.97 -8.13 -7.88
N ILE A 97 -10.83 -7.98 -9.20
CA ILE A 97 -10.89 -6.66 -9.86
C ILE A 97 -12.20 -5.93 -9.48
N TRP A 98 -13.34 -6.60 -9.57
CA TRP A 98 -14.64 -6.02 -9.18
C TRP A 98 -14.70 -5.65 -7.71
N LEU A 99 -14.32 -6.58 -6.83
CA LEU A 99 -14.35 -6.38 -5.38
C LEU A 99 -13.49 -5.17 -4.98
N PHE A 100 -12.26 -5.11 -5.45
CA PHE A 100 -11.33 -4.04 -5.09
C PHE A 100 -11.65 -2.70 -5.77
N SER A 101 -12.29 -2.71 -6.93
CA SER A 101 -12.84 -1.48 -7.51
C SER A 101 -13.90 -0.87 -6.59
N ILE A 102 -14.81 -1.68 -6.06
CA ILE A 102 -15.83 -1.22 -5.09
C ILE A 102 -15.16 -0.75 -3.79
N ILE A 103 -14.25 -1.53 -3.23
CA ILE A 103 -13.50 -1.16 -2.01
C ILE A 103 -12.76 0.16 -2.22
N GLY A 104 -12.05 0.31 -3.34
CA GLY A 104 -11.31 1.52 -3.67
C GLY A 104 -12.20 2.75 -3.79
N ILE A 105 -13.33 2.64 -4.48
CA ILE A 105 -14.31 3.75 -4.59
C ILE A 105 -14.87 4.11 -3.22
N VAL A 106 -15.29 3.13 -2.42
CA VAL A 106 -15.84 3.37 -1.08
C VAL A 106 -14.80 4.01 -0.17
N LEU A 107 -13.56 3.49 -0.15
CA LEU A 107 -12.48 4.06 0.65
C LEU A 107 -12.15 5.49 0.21
N THR A 108 -12.06 5.76 -1.09
CA THR A 108 -11.83 7.11 -1.61
C THR A 108 -12.93 8.06 -1.13
N LEU A 109 -14.20 7.69 -1.29
CA LEU A 109 -15.32 8.51 -0.84
C LEU A 109 -15.29 8.77 0.66
N VAL A 110 -15.10 7.73 1.46
CA VAL A 110 -15.01 7.85 2.93
C VAL A 110 -13.86 8.77 3.31
N MET A 111 -12.69 8.55 2.76
CA MET A 111 -11.50 9.34 3.11
C MET A 111 -11.61 10.80 2.67
N VAL A 112 -12.11 11.05 1.47
CA VAL A 112 -12.33 12.43 0.98
C VAL A 112 -13.40 13.15 1.80
N LEU A 113 -14.49 12.47 2.21
CA LEU A 113 -15.56 13.10 2.99
C LEU A 113 -15.18 13.33 4.45
N PHE A 114 -14.30 12.49 5.01
CA PHE A 114 -13.97 12.51 6.44
C PHE A 114 -12.53 12.92 6.75
N HIS A 115 -11.74 13.41 5.77
CA HIS A 115 -10.33 13.80 5.99
C HIS A 115 -10.13 14.79 7.14
N ASP A 116 -11.02 15.79 7.29
CA ASP A 116 -10.98 16.74 8.39
C ASP A 116 -11.17 16.07 9.76
N ARG A 117 -12.13 15.15 9.83
CA ARG A 117 -12.42 14.42 11.06
C ARG A 117 -11.31 13.45 11.43
N ILE A 118 -10.73 12.81 10.43
CA ILE A 118 -9.60 11.88 10.59
C ILE A 118 -8.38 12.65 11.11
N SER A 119 -8.05 13.81 10.52
CA SER A 119 -6.95 14.66 10.99
C SER A 119 -7.16 15.10 12.44
N SER A 120 -8.38 15.48 12.82
CA SER A 120 -8.71 15.85 14.18
C SER A 120 -8.63 14.67 15.16
N LEU A 121 -9.06 13.47 14.74
CA LEU A 121 -9.02 12.26 15.55
C LEU A 121 -7.57 11.81 15.83
N MET A 122 -6.66 12.09 14.89
CA MET A 122 -5.23 11.82 15.05
C MET A 122 -4.53 12.77 16.04
N HIS A 123 -5.26 13.68 16.71
CA HIS A 123 -4.72 14.67 17.62
C HIS A 123 -3.59 15.50 16.99
N THR A 124 -3.75 15.84 15.71
CA THR A 124 -2.77 16.65 14.98
C THR A 124 -2.57 18.00 15.67
N PRO A 125 -1.32 18.45 15.90
CA PRO A 125 -1.04 19.78 16.41
C PRO A 125 -1.70 20.87 15.55
N THR A 126 -2.13 21.97 16.18
CA THR A 126 -2.83 23.06 15.48
C THR A 126 -2.01 23.64 14.34
N GLU A 127 -0.69 23.71 14.49
CA GLU A 127 0.27 24.21 13.50
C GLU A 127 0.37 23.32 12.27
N ALA A 128 0.23 21.99 12.43
CA ALA A 128 0.32 21.00 11.38
C ALA A 128 -1.06 20.61 10.78
N MET A 129 -2.16 21.15 11.31
CA MET A 129 -3.51 20.67 11.01
C MET A 129 -3.88 20.85 9.53
N GLU A 130 -3.66 22.03 8.95
CA GLU A 130 -4.04 22.30 7.56
C GLU A 130 -3.19 21.50 6.58
N ASP A 131 -1.91 21.35 6.85
CA ASP A 131 -1.00 20.54 6.03
C ASP A 131 -1.35 19.05 6.09
N THR A 132 -1.72 18.55 7.29
CA THR A 132 -2.18 17.16 7.45
C THR A 132 -3.46 16.89 6.66
N LYS A 133 -4.42 17.82 6.70
CA LYS A 133 -5.67 17.71 5.92
C LYS A 133 -5.39 17.68 4.42
N SER A 134 -4.54 18.59 3.94
CA SER A 134 -4.14 18.67 2.54
C SER A 134 -3.45 17.38 2.09
N TYR A 135 -2.51 16.87 2.90
CA TYR A 135 -1.81 15.61 2.64
C TYR A 135 -2.80 14.43 2.54
N ILE A 136 -3.66 14.26 3.55
CA ILE A 136 -4.65 13.17 3.57
C ILE A 136 -5.61 13.30 2.39
N LEU A 137 -6.08 14.50 2.05
CA LEU A 137 -7.00 14.73 0.95
C LEU A 137 -6.38 14.33 -0.40
N VAL A 138 -5.15 14.78 -0.70
CA VAL A 138 -4.44 14.44 -1.93
C VAL A 138 -4.20 12.93 -2.02
N CYS A 139 -3.71 12.31 -0.96
CA CYS A 139 -3.51 10.87 -0.91
C CYS A 139 -4.84 10.09 -1.07
N SER A 140 -5.94 10.62 -0.51
CA SER A 140 -7.27 10.01 -0.60
C SER A 140 -7.77 9.91 -2.04
N VAL A 141 -7.54 10.94 -2.86
CA VAL A 141 -7.84 10.90 -4.30
C VAL A 141 -7.01 9.82 -4.99
N GLY A 142 -5.79 9.57 -4.52
CA GLY A 142 -4.90 8.55 -5.05
C GLY A 142 -5.19 7.11 -4.62
N ILE A 143 -6.14 6.86 -3.71
CA ILE A 143 -6.44 5.51 -3.18
C ILE A 143 -6.76 4.50 -4.28
N LEU A 144 -7.45 4.90 -5.34
CA LEU A 144 -7.76 4.01 -6.46
C LEU A 144 -6.49 3.46 -7.14
N PHE A 145 -5.44 4.28 -7.28
CA PHE A 145 -4.17 3.83 -7.83
C PHE A 145 -3.45 2.89 -6.87
N ILE A 146 -3.49 3.20 -5.56
CA ILE A 146 -2.90 2.36 -4.50
C ILE A 146 -3.57 0.99 -4.47
N VAL A 147 -4.91 0.95 -4.48
CA VAL A 147 -5.70 -0.29 -4.51
C VAL A 147 -5.39 -1.08 -5.77
N GLY A 148 -5.49 -0.44 -6.94
CA GLY A 148 -5.25 -1.09 -8.23
C GLY A 148 -3.85 -1.69 -8.33
N TYR A 149 -2.83 -0.95 -7.92
CA TYR A 149 -1.46 -1.41 -7.87
C TYR A 149 -1.29 -2.64 -6.97
N ASN A 150 -1.83 -2.60 -5.74
CA ASN A 150 -1.74 -3.71 -4.79
C ASN A 150 -2.45 -4.97 -5.32
N VAL A 151 -3.60 -4.81 -5.97
CA VAL A 151 -4.33 -5.94 -6.60
C VAL A 151 -3.51 -6.58 -7.72
N VAL A 152 -2.93 -5.78 -8.62
CA VAL A 152 -2.07 -6.30 -9.70
C VAL A 152 -0.86 -7.04 -9.13
N CYS A 153 -0.20 -6.47 -8.13
CA CYS A 153 0.91 -7.13 -7.44
C CYS A 153 0.46 -8.42 -6.73
N GLY A 154 -0.72 -8.44 -6.13
CA GLY A 154 -1.30 -9.61 -5.50
C GLY A 154 -1.61 -10.74 -6.50
N ILE A 155 -2.15 -10.39 -7.67
CA ILE A 155 -2.39 -11.33 -8.78
C ILE A 155 -1.08 -11.93 -9.25
N LEU A 156 -0.05 -11.12 -9.52
CA LEU A 156 1.26 -11.61 -9.96
C LEU A 156 1.89 -12.54 -8.93
N ARG A 157 1.83 -12.19 -7.64
CA ARG A 157 2.32 -13.07 -6.56
C ARG A 157 1.55 -14.38 -6.51
N GLY A 158 0.22 -14.34 -6.68
CA GLY A 158 -0.61 -15.55 -6.73
C GLY A 158 -0.29 -16.46 -7.90
N LEU A 159 0.15 -15.90 -9.03
CA LEU A 159 0.64 -16.63 -10.19
C LEU A 159 2.11 -17.12 -10.05
N GLY A 160 2.75 -16.89 -8.88
CA GLY A 160 4.13 -17.31 -8.62
C GLY A 160 5.21 -16.30 -9.04
N ASP A 161 4.81 -15.10 -9.50
CA ASP A 161 5.76 -14.06 -9.90
C ASP A 161 5.93 -13.02 -8.76
N SER A 162 6.93 -13.21 -7.92
CA SER A 162 7.31 -12.26 -6.87
C SER A 162 8.34 -11.22 -7.30
N LYS A 163 9.00 -11.41 -8.45
CA LYS A 163 10.06 -10.53 -8.95
C LYS A 163 9.51 -9.29 -9.65
N THR A 164 8.47 -9.49 -10.48
CA THR A 164 7.88 -8.37 -11.24
C THR A 164 7.30 -7.28 -10.32
N PRO A 165 6.56 -7.58 -9.24
CA PRO A 165 6.16 -6.58 -8.24
C PRO A 165 7.33 -5.81 -7.63
N LEU A 166 8.48 -6.47 -7.37
CA LEU A 166 9.67 -5.80 -6.85
C LEU A 166 10.18 -4.68 -7.79
N TYR A 167 10.19 -4.93 -9.10
CA TYR A 167 10.60 -3.91 -10.07
C TYR A 167 9.63 -2.71 -10.08
N PHE A 168 8.34 -2.96 -9.92
CA PHE A 168 7.35 -1.88 -9.87
C PHE A 168 7.49 -1.04 -8.60
N VAL A 169 7.75 -1.67 -7.45
CA VAL A 169 8.05 -0.94 -6.20
C VAL A 169 9.32 -0.13 -6.33
N GLY A 170 10.38 -0.72 -6.88
CA GLY A 170 11.65 0.00 -7.11
C GLY A 170 11.47 1.22 -8.00
N LEU A 171 10.69 1.10 -9.07
CA LEU A 171 10.37 2.21 -9.97
C LEU A 171 9.54 3.29 -9.25
N ALA A 172 8.52 2.88 -8.48
CA ALA A 172 7.72 3.80 -7.68
C ALA A 172 8.60 4.59 -6.70
N CYS A 173 9.52 3.90 -6.00
CA CYS A 173 10.45 4.51 -5.06
C CYS A 173 11.32 5.58 -5.73
N ILE A 174 11.90 5.28 -6.88
CA ILE A 174 12.73 6.24 -7.63
C ILE A 174 11.90 7.45 -8.07
N ILE A 175 10.72 7.23 -8.64
CA ILE A 175 9.85 8.33 -9.10
C ILE A 175 9.42 9.20 -7.92
N ASN A 176 9.01 8.60 -6.80
CA ASN A 176 8.60 9.31 -5.61
C ASN A 176 9.74 10.20 -5.08
N ILE A 177 10.93 9.64 -4.84
CA ILE A 177 12.08 10.40 -4.34
C ILE A 177 12.44 11.57 -5.28
N VAL A 178 12.47 11.34 -6.60
CA VAL A 178 12.76 12.40 -7.58
C VAL A 178 11.69 13.50 -7.52
N LEU A 179 10.42 13.11 -7.45
CA LEU A 179 9.32 14.08 -7.37
C LEU A 179 9.31 14.83 -6.03
N ASP A 180 9.69 14.20 -4.92
CA ASP A 180 9.83 14.87 -3.63
C ASP A 180 10.86 15.99 -3.71
N PHE A 181 12.06 15.73 -4.23
CA PHE A 181 13.07 16.76 -4.41
C PHE A 181 12.61 17.90 -5.34
N ILE A 182 11.81 17.60 -6.35
CA ILE A 182 11.27 18.60 -7.27
C ILE A 182 10.13 19.38 -6.58
N LEU A 183 9.11 18.71 -6.04
CA LEU A 183 7.89 19.36 -5.55
C LEU A 183 8.11 20.01 -4.18
N VAL A 184 8.80 19.34 -3.28
CA VAL A 184 9.11 19.87 -1.95
C VAL A 184 10.36 20.76 -2.01
N GLY A 185 11.45 20.27 -2.63
CA GLY A 185 12.73 21.01 -2.65
C GLY A 185 12.75 22.20 -3.56
N ALA A 186 12.29 22.09 -4.83
CA ALA A 186 12.37 23.18 -5.81
C ALA A 186 11.10 24.05 -5.84
N PHE A 187 9.91 23.45 -5.74
CA PHE A 187 8.65 24.19 -5.79
C PHE A 187 8.12 24.59 -4.41
N HIS A 188 8.74 24.15 -3.32
CA HIS A 188 8.36 24.47 -1.93
C HIS A 188 6.87 24.19 -1.62
N LEU A 189 6.34 23.07 -2.14
CA LEU A 189 4.94 22.67 -1.91
C LEU A 189 4.72 21.93 -0.57
N GLY A 190 5.77 21.77 0.24
CA GLY A 190 5.72 21.15 1.55
C GLY A 190 5.03 19.77 1.57
N PRO A 191 4.21 19.48 2.59
CA PRO A 191 3.51 18.21 2.73
C PRO A 191 2.59 17.86 1.55
N THR A 192 1.97 18.88 0.94
CA THR A 192 1.13 18.67 -0.26
C THR A 192 1.97 18.17 -1.44
N GLY A 193 3.20 18.70 -1.59
CA GLY A 193 4.16 18.25 -2.61
C GLY A 193 4.52 16.76 -2.43
N ALA A 194 4.82 16.33 -1.21
CA ALA A 194 5.10 14.94 -0.88
C ALA A 194 3.90 14.01 -1.17
N ALA A 195 2.68 14.46 -0.83
CA ALA A 195 1.47 13.71 -1.16
C ALA A 195 1.27 13.54 -2.67
N ILE A 196 1.49 14.60 -3.46
CA ILE A 196 1.40 14.56 -4.93
C ILE A 196 2.47 13.63 -5.50
N ALA A 197 3.71 13.67 -4.99
CA ALA A 197 4.79 12.77 -5.40
C ALA A 197 4.41 11.31 -5.19
N THR A 198 3.90 10.98 -3.99
CA THR A 198 3.45 9.64 -3.61
C THR A 198 2.32 9.15 -4.53
N VAL A 199 1.27 9.94 -4.73
CA VAL A 199 0.13 9.56 -5.58
C VAL A 199 0.57 9.39 -7.04
N THR A 200 1.41 10.28 -7.53
CA THR A 200 1.93 10.22 -8.91
C THR A 200 2.79 8.98 -9.11
N ALA A 201 3.71 8.68 -8.19
CA ALA A 201 4.56 7.49 -8.25
C ALA A 201 3.71 6.19 -8.26
N GLN A 202 2.69 6.11 -7.41
CA GLN A 202 1.75 4.99 -7.39
C GLN A 202 0.93 4.88 -8.68
N GLY A 203 0.43 6.01 -9.21
CA GLY A 203 -0.33 6.06 -10.46
C GLY A 203 0.48 5.60 -11.67
N VAL A 204 1.72 6.07 -11.78
CA VAL A 204 2.65 5.65 -12.84
C VAL A 204 2.96 4.17 -12.71
N SER A 205 3.28 3.69 -11.52
CA SER A 205 3.59 2.27 -11.28
C SER A 205 2.38 1.37 -11.56
N PHE A 206 1.18 1.80 -11.19
CA PHE A 206 -0.06 1.09 -11.52
C PHE A 206 -0.28 1.01 -13.03
N THR A 207 -0.09 2.12 -13.74
CA THR A 207 -0.25 2.17 -15.21
C THR A 207 0.75 1.25 -15.90
N ILE A 208 2.01 1.26 -15.46
CA ILE A 208 3.05 0.37 -15.98
C ILE A 208 2.74 -1.09 -15.66
N ALA A 209 2.26 -1.39 -14.44
CA ALA A 209 1.87 -2.73 -14.03
C ALA A 209 0.71 -3.27 -14.89
N LEU A 210 -0.31 -2.44 -15.17
CA LEU A 210 -1.40 -2.80 -16.08
C LEU A 210 -0.92 -3.01 -17.51
N TRP A 211 -0.08 -2.13 -18.02
CA TRP A 211 0.50 -2.26 -19.35
C TRP A 211 1.33 -3.53 -19.48
N PHE A 212 2.14 -3.83 -18.46
CA PHE A 212 2.92 -5.07 -18.41
C PHE A 212 2.02 -6.30 -18.42
N LEU A 213 0.96 -6.31 -17.60
CA LEU A 213 0.01 -7.41 -17.52
C LEU A 213 -0.72 -7.60 -18.87
N TYR A 214 -1.11 -6.50 -19.52
CA TYR A 214 -1.73 -6.52 -20.83
C TYR A 214 -0.79 -7.06 -21.93
N ARG A 215 0.47 -6.63 -21.93
CA ARG A 215 1.49 -7.07 -22.92
C ARG A 215 1.91 -8.52 -22.73
N ARG A 216 2.05 -8.94 -21.47
CA ARG A 216 2.45 -10.33 -21.15
C ARG A 216 1.33 -11.30 -21.48
N GLY A 217 0.08 -10.91 -21.31
CA GLY A 217 -1.07 -11.81 -21.36
C GLY A 217 -1.04 -12.82 -20.21
N PHE A 218 -2.07 -13.63 -20.15
CA PHE A 218 -2.14 -14.78 -19.25
C PHE A 218 -1.94 -16.06 -20.10
N HIS A 219 -1.40 -17.10 -19.50
CA HIS A 219 -1.28 -18.42 -20.16
C HIS A 219 -2.62 -19.15 -20.29
N PHE A 220 -3.68 -18.56 -19.75
CA PHE A 220 -5.05 -19.04 -19.81
C PHE A 220 -5.96 -17.99 -20.48
N GLU A 221 -7.13 -18.43 -20.96
CA GLU A 221 -8.11 -17.52 -21.56
C GLU A 221 -8.73 -16.62 -20.49
N PHE A 222 -8.38 -15.32 -20.52
CA PHE A 222 -8.98 -14.29 -19.71
C PHE A 222 -9.74 -13.31 -20.59
N THR A 223 -11.03 -13.22 -20.37
CA THR A 223 -11.94 -12.38 -21.15
C THR A 223 -12.59 -11.31 -20.28
N ARG A 224 -13.08 -10.24 -20.91
CA ARG A 224 -13.86 -9.21 -20.18
C ARG A 224 -15.10 -9.77 -19.48
N ARG A 225 -15.59 -10.93 -19.92
CA ARG A 225 -16.73 -11.61 -19.29
C ARG A 225 -16.40 -12.22 -17.94
N ASP A 226 -15.12 -12.47 -17.66
CA ASP A 226 -14.63 -12.98 -16.37
C ASP A 226 -14.61 -11.88 -15.32
N ILE A 227 -14.57 -10.60 -15.74
CA ILE A 227 -14.61 -9.44 -14.85
C ILE A 227 -16.06 -9.24 -14.38
N ARG A 228 -16.47 -10.07 -13.43
CA ARG A 228 -17.79 -10.01 -12.80
C ARG A 228 -17.71 -10.35 -11.32
N LEU A 229 -18.59 -9.75 -10.53
CA LEU A 229 -18.67 -10.05 -9.11
C LEU A 229 -19.20 -11.48 -8.90
N ASN A 230 -18.33 -12.35 -8.44
CA ASN A 230 -18.71 -13.67 -7.93
C ASN A 230 -18.79 -13.61 -6.41
N ARG A 231 -20.01 -13.61 -5.86
CA ARG A 231 -20.23 -13.48 -4.40
C ARG A 231 -19.52 -14.56 -3.59
N VAL A 232 -19.41 -15.77 -4.12
CA VAL A 232 -18.75 -16.89 -3.42
C VAL A 232 -17.23 -16.64 -3.35
N LEU A 233 -16.61 -16.26 -4.48
CA LEU A 233 -15.17 -15.95 -4.52
C LEU A 233 -14.85 -14.70 -3.72
N SER A 234 -15.63 -13.64 -3.85
CA SER A 234 -15.45 -12.41 -3.07
C SER A 234 -15.57 -12.68 -1.57
N LYS A 235 -16.53 -13.50 -1.14
CA LYS A 235 -16.64 -13.92 0.27
C LYS A 235 -15.40 -14.70 0.72
N ARG A 236 -14.87 -15.61 -0.11
CA ARG A 236 -13.64 -16.35 0.21
C ARG A 236 -12.42 -15.42 0.31
N VAL A 237 -12.26 -14.47 -0.62
CA VAL A 237 -11.22 -13.45 -0.56
C VAL A 237 -11.28 -12.68 0.76
N LEU A 238 -12.47 -12.18 1.12
CA LEU A 238 -12.67 -11.45 2.36
C LEU A 238 -12.43 -12.32 3.60
N THR A 239 -12.89 -13.56 3.62
CA THR A 239 -12.72 -14.47 4.77
C THR A 239 -11.23 -14.80 5.00
N LEU A 240 -10.43 -14.94 3.93
CA LEU A 240 -9.00 -15.20 4.03
C LEU A 240 -8.20 -13.91 4.32
N GLY A 241 -8.62 -12.80 3.73
CA GLY A 241 -7.89 -11.54 3.84
C GLY A 241 -8.24 -10.73 5.10
N ALA A 242 -9.48 -10.79 5.59
CA ALA A 242 -9.91 -9.98 6.73
C ALA A 242 -9.12 -10.23 8.03
N PRO A 243 -8.77 -11.47 8.41
CA PRO A 243 -7.93 -11.68 9.58
C PRO A 243 -6.55 -11.03 9.46
N ILE A 244 -5.96 -11.08 8.26
CA ILE A 244 -4.65 -10.47 7.98
C ILE A 244 -4.77 -8.94 8.02
N ALA A 245 -5.80 -8.39 7.38
CA ALA A 245 -6.08 -6.96 7.41
C ALA A 245 -6.33 -6.45 8.84
N LEU A 246 -7.04 -7.22 9.65
CA LEU A 246 -7.27 -6.89 11.07
C LEU A 246 -5.96 -6.95 11.87
N GLN A 247 -5.12 -7.95 11.63
CA GLN A 247 -3.80 -8.05 12.26
C GLN A 247 -2.95 -6.82 11.95
N ASP A 248 -2.85 -6.43 10.68
CA ASP A 248 -2.08 -5.25 10.25
C ASP A 248 -2.64 -3.95 10.84
N ALA A 249 -3.97 -3.80 10.87
CA ALA A 249 -4.62 -2.66 11.49
C ALA A 249 -4.33 -2.59 13.00
N LEU A 250 -4.39 -3.71 13.72
CA LEU A 250 -4.08 -3.77 15.15
C LEU A 250 -2.62 -3.45 15.44
N ILE A 251 -1.68 -3.90 14.60
CA ILE A 251 -0.26 -3.56 14.71
C ILE A 251 -0.08 -2.05 14.57
N ASN A 252 -0.66 -1.43 13.54
CA ASN A 252 -0.57 0.01 13.31
C ASN A 252 -1.18 0.82 14.46
N VAL A 253 -2.34 0.41 14.98
CA VAL A 253 -2.97 1.04 16.15
C VAL A 253 -2.10 0.89 17.40
N SER A 254 -1.48 -0.27 17.60
CA SER A 254 -0.57 -0.51 18.73
C SER A 254 0.65 0.41 18.68
N PHE A 255 1.25 0.59 17.50
CA PHE A 255 2.34 1.55 17.31
C PHE A 255 1.89 2.98 17.62
N LEU A 256 0.68 3.38 17.18
CA LEU A 256 0.13 4.70 17.47
C LEU A 256 -0.01 4.91 18.99
N ILE A 257 -0.57 3.94 19.72
CA ILE A 257 -0.76 4.01 21.17
C ILE A 257 0.60 4.10 21.88
N ILE A 258 1.57 3.29 21.48
CA ILE A 258 2.92 3.31 22.05
C ILE A 258 3.58 4.67 21.82
N THR A 259 3.47 5.22 20.62
CA THR A 259 4.00 6.54 20.29
C THR A 259 3.34 7.62 21.14
N CYS A 260 2.01 7.63 21.25
CA CYS A 260 1.30 8.58 22.11
C CYS A 260 1.74 8.47 23.57
N LEU A 261 1.89 7.26 24.12
CA LEU A 261 2.34 7.03 25.50
C LEU A 261 3.77 7.50 25.73
N LEU A 262 4.66 7.30 24.77
CA LEU A 262 6.06 7.76 24.86
C LEU A 262 6.16 9.29 24.86
N TYR A 263 5.33 9.97 24.06
CA TYR A 263 5.31 11.45 24.01
C TYR A 263 4.59 12.08 25.21
N THR A 264 3.62 11.38 25.84
CA THR A 264 2.88 11.87 27.02
C THR A 264 3.53 11.48 28.35
N SER A 265 4.43 10.49 28.35
CA SER A 265 5.16 10.11 29.57
C SER A 265 6.26 11.13 29.88
N PRO A 266 6.25 11.78 31.05
CA PRO A 266 7.32 12.71 31.43
C PRO A 266 8.65 11.96 31.47
N SER A 267 9.62 12.45 30.71
CA SER A 267 10.96 11.89 30.65
C SER A 267 11.56 11.79 32.06
N PRO A 268 12.33 10.74 32.39
CA PRO A 268 13.08 10.69 33.64
C PRO A 268 14.01 11.89 33.85
N ARG A 269 14.36 12.62 32.78
CA ARG A 269 15.14 13.88 32.83
C ARG A 269 14.34 15.04 33.38
N ASP A 270 13.03 15.13 33.06
CA ASP A 270 12.17 16.23 33.55
C ASP A 270 11.93 16.11 35.05
N LYS A 271 11.92 14.90 35.61
CA LYS A 271 11.86 14.66 37.07
C LYS A 271 13.12 15.05 37.81
N ARG A 272 14.26 15.25 37.14
CA ARG A 272 15.51 15.72 37.79
C ARG A 272 15.62 17.26 37.80
N GLN A 273 14.90 17.96 36.93
CA GLN A 273 14.88 19.43 36.90
C GLN A 273 13.82 20.05 37.85
N SER A 274 12.89 19.23 38.32
CA SER A 274 11.85 19.67 39.27
C SER A 274 12.20 19.37 40.76
N ARG A 275 13.45 18.97 41.05
CA ARG A 275 14.05 18.88 42.38
C ARG A 275 15.25 19.81 42.47
#